data_331ee97a89e1eb513c058df00084e052
#
_entry.id   331ee97a89e1eb513c058df00084e052
#
_cell.length_a   1.000
_cell.length_b   1.000
_cell.length_c   1.000
_cell.angle_alpha   90.00
_cell.angle_beta   90.00
_cell.angle_gamma   90.00
#
_symmetry.space_group_name_H-M   'P 1'
#
loop_
_entity.id
_entity.type
_entity.pdbx_description
1 polymer ?
#
loop_
_entity_poly.entity_id
_entity_poly.type
_entity_poly.pdbx_seq_one_letter_code
_entity_poly.pdbx_strand_id
1 'polypeptide(L)'
;MSNSQERVPSDLDSAALASLFDRELQKAFDSLGCFNLAIFGKTGSGKSTLLNAIFSQAIAATGIGEPVTKGLDYYRHPNGYLGIYDCEGFETGTSGDVILAGLDRIVKKSHSGVVDQRIHAAWYLIRWSDRRLEKAQQAFISTISALGLPVIIVLSQVPVVERNSELEVHPDAIAFAGYIESLQLPTFGDGKVFLTNALSDSFSDTVVYGLQELLDATYEVVPGAARNALTAAQGVDSRRKKDAATAVIKQATVVASGIGAIPIPVADAALLVPNQVAMMARISAIYGLPRSKVRALSIASSAILTGGATYAGRYVVTQLLRLVPGGIITGSVISSAVAASLTQAI
;
A
#
# COMPACT_ATOMS: atom_id res chain seq x y z
N MET A 1 0.90 -61.45 20.64
CA MET A 1 1.41 -60.16 21.06
C MET A 1 1.35 -59.26 19.83
N SER A 2 0.28 -58.53 19.69
CA SER A 2 -0.04 -57.68 18.54
C SER A 2 0.55 -56.29 18.83
N ASN A 3 1.48 -55.87 17.98
CA ASN A 3 2.15 -54.57 18.09
C ASN A 3 1.25 -53.53 17.38
N SER A 4 0.36 -52.90 18.13
CA SER A 4 -0.42 -51.76 17.69
C SER A 4 0.49 -50.53 17.65
N GLN A 5 1.15 -50.29 16.52
CA GLN A 5 1.74 -48.99 16.26
C GLN A 5 0.60 -48.00 16.13
N GLU A 6 0.38 -47.16 17.12
CA GLU A 6 -0.41 -45.96 17.04
C GLU A 6 0.15 -45.08 15.89
N ARG A 7 -0.60 -45.03 14.82
CA ARG A 7 -0.35 -44.07 13.73
C ARG A 7 -0.56 -42.68 14.29
N VAL A 8 0.51 -41.92 14.39
CA VAL A 8 0.49 -40.46 14.55
C VAL A 8 -0.42 -39.88 13.43
N PRO A 9 -1.36 -38.98 13.72
CA PRO A 9 -2.16 -38.35 12.70
C PRO A 9 -1.28 -37.46 11.82
N SER A 10 -0.80 -37.98 10.69
CA SER A 10 0.06 -37.28 9.73
C SER A 10 -0.71 -36.46 8.72
N ASP A 11 -2.01 -36.35 8.84
CA ASP A 11 -2.87 -35.76 7.83
C ASP A 11 -3.55 -34.48 8.36
N LEU A 12 -2.77 -33.40 8.53
CA LEU A 12 -3.30 -32.08 8.24
C LEU A 12 -3.49 -32.08 6.71
N ASP A 13 -4.69 -32.44 6.27
CA ASP A 13 -5.11 -32.48 4.89
C ASP A 13 -4.72 -31.14 4.22
N SER A 14 -4.05 -31.19 3.08
CA SER A 14 -3.62 -30.01 2.31
C SER A 14 -4.78 -29.05 2.04
N ALA A 15 -6.02 -29.57 1.92
CA ALA A 15 -7.22 -28.78 1.78
C ALA A 15 -7.59 -28.03 3.07
N ALA A 16 -7.39 -28.61 4.24
CA ALA A 16 -7.64 -27.97 5.53
C ALA A 16 -6.63 -26.83 5.78
N LEU A 17 -5.36 -27.02 5.44
CA LEU A 17 -4.34 -25.97 5.51
C LEU A 17 -4.60 -24.83 4.53
N ALA A 18 -5.00 -25.11 3.29
CA ALA A 18 -5.38 -24.11 2.33
C ALA A 18 -6.58 -23.27 2.81
N SER A 19 -7.60 -23.92 3.38
CA SER A 19 -8.77 -23.23 3.92
C SER A 19 -8.44 -22.39 5.16
N LEU A 20 -7.53 -22.84 6.01
CA LEU A 20 -7.02 -22.08 7.15
C LEU A 20 -6.27 -20.84 6.64
N PHE A 21 -5.39 -21.02 5.64
CA PHE A 21 -4.65 -19.92 5.05
C PHE A 21 -5.56 -18.86 4.42
N ASP A 22 -6.57 -19.28 3.64
CA ASP A 22 -7.54 -18.38 3.01
C ASP A 22 -8.30 -17.54 4.07
N ARG A 23 -8.69 -18.16 5.19
CA ARG A 23 -9.32 -17.47 6.32
C ARG A 23 -8.39 -16.46 7.00
N GLU A 24 -7.17 -16.86 7.28
CA GLU A 24 -6.18 -15.97 7.92
C GLU A 24 -5.77 -14.83 6.98
N LEU A 25 -5.68 -15.08 5.67
CA LEU A 25 -5.42 -14.06 4.67
C LEU A 25 -6.57 -13.05 4.59
N GLN A 26 -7.83 -13.53 4.61
CA GLN A 26 -8.99 -12.66 4.66
C GLN A 26 -8.97 -11.77 5.91
N LYS A 27 -8.75 -12.37 7.10
CA LYS A 27 -8.62 -11.62 8.36
C LYS A 27 -7.48 -10.61 8.30
N ALA A 28 -6.35 -10.99 7.69
CA ALA A 28 -5.20 -10.10 7.55
C ALA A 28 -5.55 -8.87 6.69
N PHE A 29 -6.20 -9.05 5.55
CA PHE A 29 -6.67 -7.92 4.72
C PHE A 29 -7.72 -7.08 5.44
N ASP A 30 -8.70 -7.71 6.11
CA ASP A 30 -9.72 -6.98 6.86
C ASP A 30 -9.11 -6.14 8.00
N SER A 31 -8.04 -6.64 8.62
CA SER A 31 -7.32 -5.94 9.70
C SER A 31 -6.47 -4.75 9.22
N LEU A 32 -6.12 -4.67 7.94
CA LEU A 32 -5.41 -3.52 7.39
C LEU A 32 -6.26 -2.25 7.40
N GLY A 33 -7.59 -2.40 7.34
CA GLY A 33 -8.51 -1.31 7.08
C GLY A 33 -8.45 -0.84 5.63
N CYS A 34 -8.87 0.39 5.37
CA CYS A 34 -8.85 1.00 4.05
C CYS A 34 -8.15 2.36 4.12
N PHE A 35 -7.24 2.61 3.20
CA PHE A 35 -6.71 3.94 2.93
C PHE A 35 -7.41 4.50 1.70
N ASN A 36 -8.07 5.66 1.85
CA ASN A 36 -8.72 6.36 0.75
C ASN A 36 -8.00 7.67 0.46
N LEU A 37 -7.61 7.85 -0.79
CA LEU A 37 -6.98 9.04 -1.34
C LEU A 37 -7.94 9.73 -2.29
N ALA A 38 -8.14 11.04 -2.13
CA ALA A 38 -8.74 11.86 -3.18
C ALA A 38 -7.64 12.50 -4.04
N ILE A 39 -7.81 12.48 -5.36
CA ILE A 39 -6.85 13.07 -6.29
C ILE A 39 -7.53 14.06 -7.20
N PHE A 40 -6.98 15.26 -7.25
CA PHE A 40 -7.50 16.40 -7.99
C PHE A 40 -6.45 16.95 -8.96
N GLY A 41 -6.88 17.63 -9.98
CA GLY A 41 -6.00 18.28 -10.95
C GLY A 41 -6.60 18.25 -12.35
N LYS A 42 -6.13 19.13 -13.22
CA LYS A 42 -6.58 19.22 -14.61
C LYS A 42 -6.33 17.92 -15.38
N THR A 43 -7.07 17.72 -16.46
CA THR A 43 -6.80 16.65 -17.42
C THR A 43 -5.35 16.77 -17.93
N GLY A 44 -4.62 15.63 -17.99
CA GLY A 44 -3.21 15.63 -18.37
C GLY A 44 -2.22 16.05 -17.28
N SER A 45 -2.67 16.33 -16.04
CA SER A 45 -1.75 16.65 -14.94
C SER A 45 -0.97 15.44 -14.41
N GLY A 46 -1.20 14.24 -14.94
CA GLY A 46 -0.44 13.04 -14.55
C GLY A 46 -1.01 12.27 -13.37
N LYS A 47 -2.29 12.47 -13.01
CA LYS A 47 -2.96 11.76 -11.89
C LYS A 47 -2.77 10.24 -11.96
N SER A 48 -3.20 9.62 -13.04
CA SER A 48 -3.11 8.17 -13.22
C SER A 48 -1.66 7.65 -13.24
N THR A 49 -0.75 8.41 -13.85
CA THR A 49 0.69 8.08 -13.89
C THR A 49 1.30 8.08 -12.50
N LEU A 50 1.01 9.12 -11.70
CA LEU A 50 1.49 9.24 -10.33
C LEU A 50 0.91 8.15 -9.42
N LEU A 51 -0.40 7.88 -9.53
CA LEU A 51 -1.05 6.78 -8.79
C LEU A 51 -0.39 5.44 -9.10
N ASN A 52 -0.16 5.12 -10.38
CA ASN A 52 0.46 3.87 -10.79
C ASN A 52 1.92 3.76 -10.31
N ALA A 53 2.66 4.86 -10.28
CA ALA A 53 4.03 4.88 -9.79
C ALA A 53 4.12 4.64 -8.27
N ILE A 54 3.21 5.21 -7.48
CA ILE A 54 3.22 5.07 -6.03
C ILE A 54 2.57 3.76 -5.57
N PHE A 55 1.45 3.35 -6.17
CA PHE A 55 0.68 2.18 -5.74
C PHE A 55 0.97 0.92 -6.56
N SER A 56 1.93 0.95 -7.49
CA SER A 56 2.45 -0.20 -8.26
C SER A 56 1.37 -1.04 -8.97
N GLN A 57 0.21 -0.45 -9.25
CA GLN A 57 -0.91 -1.14 -9.90
C GLN A 57 -1.67 -0.16 -10.79
N ALA A 58 -2.15 -0.66 -11.92
CA ALA A 58 -3.08 0.09 -12.77
C ALA A 58 -4.46 0.20 -12.09
N ILE A 59 -4.55 0.95 -10.97
CA ILE A 59 -5.77 1.06 -10.16
C ILE A 59 -6.91 1.65 -11.00
N ALA A 60 -6.58 2.64 -11.83
CA ALA A 60 -7.53 3.23 -12.77
C ALA A 60 -8.01 2.26 -13.87
N ALA A 61 -7.25 1.17 -14.14
CA ALA A 61 -7.59 0.18 -15.16
C ALA A 61 -8.26 -1.09 -14.60
N THR A 62 -8.15 -1.35 -13.29
CA THR A 62 -8.58 -2.61 -12.66
C THR A 62 -9.66 -2.44 -11.60
N GLY A 63 -9.91 -1.23 -11.12
CA GLY A 63 -10.96 -0.93 -10.16
C GLY A 63 -12.33 -0.84 -10.84
N ILE A 64 -13.38 -1.42 -10.24
CA ILE A 64 -14.76 -1.12 -10.61
C ILE A 64 -15.03 0.28 -10.06
N GLY A 65 -15.10 1.29 -10.96
CA GLY A 65 -15.43 2.67 -10.62
C GLY A 65 -16.91 2.80 -10.34
N GLU A 66 -17.26 3.35 -9.19
CA GLU A 66 -18.63 3.75 -8.87
C GLU A 66 -18.73 5.27 -8.93
N PRO A 67 -19.63 5.84 -9.76
CA PRO A 67 -19.83 7.28 -9.77
C PRO A 67 -20.40 7.74 -8.42
N VAL A 68 -19.68 8.63 -7.76
CA VAL A 68 -20.11 9.25 -6.50
C VAL A 68 -20.98 10.46 -6.79
N THR A 69 -20.54 11.26 -7.77
CA THR A 69 -21.28 12.39 -8.35
C THR A 69 -20.66 12.71 -9.70
N LYS A 70 -21.30 13.56 -10.50
CA LYS A 70 -20.75 13.97 -11.81
C LYS A 70 -19.35 14.58 -11.60
N GLY A 71 -18.33 13.95 -12.19
CA GLY A 71 -16.93 14.39 -12.11
C GLY A 71 -16.17 13.94 -10.86
N LEU A 72 -16.72 13.02 -10.07
CA LEU A 72 -16.04 12.38 -8.94
C LEU A 72 -16.40 10.90 -8.92
N ASP A 73 -15.42 10.05 -9.23
CA ASP A 73 -15.54 8.60 -9.26
C ASP A 73 -14.76 7.96 -8.12
N TYR A 74 -15.28 6.86 -7.59
CA TYR A 74 -14.61 6.08 -6.55
C TYR A 74 -14.20 4.72 -7.08
N TYR A 75 -12.90 4.41 -6.99
CA TYR A 75 -12.32 3.14 -7.39
C TYR A 75 -11.79 2.43 -6.15
N ARG A 76 -12.22 1.18 -5.92
CA ARG A 76 -11.74 0.36 -4.82
C ARG A 76 -10.87 -0.77 -5.33
N HIS A 77 -9.71 -0.94 -4.69
CA HIS A 77 -8.84 -2.09 -4.95
C HIS A 77 -9.54 -3.41 -4.58
N PRO A 78 -9.40 -4.49 -5.37
CA PRO A 78 -10.08 -5.77 -5.11
C PRO A 78 -9.86 -6.36 -3.72
N ASN A 79 -8.67 -6.12 -3.13
CA ASN A 79 -8.37 -6.57 -1.75
C ASN A 79 -8.92 -5.63 -0.66
N GLY A 80 -9.53 -4.51 -1.02
CA GLY A 80 -10.25 -3.63 -0.11
C GLY A 80 -9.41 -2.63 0.69
N TYR A 81 -8.08 -2.70 0.66
CA TYR A 81 -7.22 -1.84 1.48
C TYR A 81 -6.94 -0.45 0.87
N LEU A 82 -7.30 -0.21 -0.40
CA LEU A 82 -7.08 1.06 -1.09
C LEU A 82 -8.34 1.52 -1.81
N GLY A 83 -8.71 2.77 -1.62
CA GLY A 83 -9.74 3.46 -2.37
C GLY A 83 -9.20 4.76 -2.96
N ILE A 84 -9.59 5.07 -4.19
CA ILE A 84 -9.21 6.30 -4.88
C ILE A 84 -10.48 7.04 -5.28
N TYR A 85 -10.61 8.28 -4.85
CA TYR A 85 -11.56 9.25 -5.36
C TYR A 85 -10.87 10.04 -6.46
N ASP A 86 -11.18 9.74 -7.72
CA ASP A 86 -10.64 10.47 -8.87
C ASP A 86 -11.63 11.56 -9.30
N CYS A 87 -11.12 12.77 -9.42
CA CYS A 87 -11.88 13.89 -9.88
C CYS A 87 -11.54 14.20 -11.35
N GLU A 88 -12.54 14.14 -12.24
CA GLU A 88 -12.40 14.63 -13.59
C GLU A 88 -12.07 16.13 -13.58
N GLY A 89 -11.11 16.50 -14.44
CA GLY A 89 -10.53 17.84 -14.45
C GLY A 89 -11.55 18.98 -14.50
N PHE A 90 -11.20 20.09 -13.88
CA PHE A 90 -11.94 21.34 -13.80
C PHE A 90 -12.31 21.99 -15.17
N GLU A 91 -11.83 21.41 -16.28
CA GLU A 91 -11.88 22.05 -17.61
C GLU A 91 -13.21 21.89 -18.35
N THR A 92 -14.08 20.97 -17.92
CA THR A 92 -15.27 20.60 -18.70
C THR A 92 -16.60 21.16 -18.18
N GLY A 93 -16.59 22.30 -17.49
CA GLY A 93 -17.84 22.98 -17.08
C GLY A 93 -18.66 22.21 -16.03
N THR A 94 -18.14 21.13 -15.47
CA THR A 94 -18.68 20.55 -14.24
C THR A 94 -18.34 21.52 -13.13
N SER A 95 -19.34 22.22 -12.62
CA SER A 95 -19.10 23.25 -11.64
C SER A 95 -18.39 22.63 -10.45
N GLY A 96 -17.27 23.21 -10.02
CA GLY A 96 -16.56 22.81 -8.80
C GLY A 96 -17.49 22.62 -7.60
N ASP A 97 -18.62 23.30 -7.60
CA ASP A 97 -19.69 23.20 -6.61
C ASP A 97 -20.31 21.79 -6.51
N VAL A 98 -20.48 21.09 -7.63
CA VAL A 98 -21.03 19.72 -7.64
C VAL A 98 -20.05 18.75 -7.00
N ILE A 99 -18.75 18.90 -7.29
CA ILE A 99 -17.68 18.10 -6.70
C ILE A 99 -17.57 18.39 -5.21
N LEU A 100 -17.57 19.66 -4.82
CA LEU A 100 -17.52 20.09 -3.43
C LEU A 100 -18.72 19.57 -2.64
N ALA A 101 -19.93 19.61 -3.21
CA ALA A 101 -21.12 19.04 -2.58
C ALA A 101 -21.02 17.50 -2.44
N GLY A 102 -20.37 16.82 -3.39
CA GLY A 102 -20.06 15.39 -3.30
C GLY A 102 -19.09 15.08 -2.16
N LEU A 103 -18.00 15.83 -2.06
CA LEU A 103 -16.99 15.71 -1.00
C LEU A 103 -17.59 16.01 0.39
N ASP A 104 -18.38 17.07 0.52
CA ASP A 104 -19.07 17.42 1.78
C ASP A 104 -19.97 16.28 2.25
N ARG A 105 -20.71 15.63 1.34
CA ARG A 105 -21.51 14.44 1.68
C ARG A 105 -20.67 13.28 2.17
N ILE A 106 -19.50 13.01 1.54
CA ILE A 106 -18.59 11.93 1.96
C ILE A 106 -18.05 12.25 3.36
N VAL A 107 -17.58 13.48 3.58
CA VAL A 107 -17.07 13.92 4.88
C VAL A 107 -18.15 13.80 5.96
N LYS A 108 -19.38 14.25 5.72
CA LYS A 108 -20.49 14.12 6.65
C LYS A 108 -20.87 12.68 6.94
N LYS A 109 -20.91 11.81 5.92
CA LYS A 109 -21.14 10.36 6.09
C LYS A 109 -20.06 9.72 6.94
N SER A 110 -18.80 10.09 6.78
CA SER A 110 -17.70 9.53 7.56
C SER A 110 -17.80 9.85 9.05
N HIS A 111 -18.41 10.98 9.42
CA HIS A 111 -18.71 11.33 10.81
C HIS A 111 -19.89 10.54 11.40
N SER A 112 -20.77 9.99 10.57
CA SER A 112 -21.93 9.19 11.01
C SER A 112 -21.65 7.69 11.13
N GLY A 113 -20.38 7.25 11.06
CA GLY A 113 -19.95 5.88 11.39
C GLY A 113 -19.65 4.96 10.21
N VAL A 114 -19.78 5.39 8.96
CA VAL A 114 -19.32 4.60 7.79
C VAL A 114 -17.83 4.89 7.54
N VAL A 115 -16.97 4.21 8.30
CA VAL A 115 -15.52 4.44 8.32
C VAL A 115 -14.85 4.08 6.98
N ASP A 116 -15.42 3.14 6.24
CA ASP A 116 -14.80 2.53 5.05
C ASP A 116 -14.64 3.48 3.84
N GLN A 117 -15.39 4.60 3.81
CA GLN A 117 -15.36 5.57 2.71
C GLN A 117 -14.73 6.92 3.09
N ARG A 118 -14.17 7.02 4.28
CA ARG A 118 -13.52 8.26 4.74
C ARG A 118 -12.30 8.58 3.88
N ILE A 119 -12.21 9.80 3.35
CA ILE A 119 -11.00 10.31 2.68
C ILE A 119 -9.96 10.63 3.75
N HIS A 120 -8.75 10.10 3.61
CA HIS A 120 -7.66 10.22 4.57
C HIS A 120 -6.60 11.24 4.15
N ALA A 121 -6.45 11.45 2.84
CA ALA A 121 -5.57 12.46 2.26
C ALA A 121 -6.13 12.93 0.91
N ALA A 122 -5.75 14.12 0.50
CA ALA A 122 -6.10 14.68 -0.79
C ALA A 122 -4.84 15.20 -1.50
N TRP A 123 -4.56 14.72 -2.70
CA TRP A 123 -3.50 15.25 -3.54
C TRP A 123 -4.09 16.20 -4.58
N TYR A 124 -3.58 17.43 -4.63
CA TYR A 124 -3.93 18.38 -5.67
C TYR A 124 -2.76 18.55 -6.62
N LEU A 125 -2.90 18.03 -7.85
CA LEU A 125 -1.86 18.02 -8.86
C LEU A 125 -1.92 19.25 -9.74
N ILE A 126 -0.78 19.93 -9.85
CA ILE A 126 -0.52 21.04 -10.75
C ILE A 126 0.61 20.59 -11.69
N ARG A 127 0.36 20.64 -13.00
CA ARG A 127 1.43 20.34 -13.97
C ARG A 127 2.42 21.49 -14.00
N TRP A 128 3.71 21.21 -13.84
CA TRP A 128 4.74 22.25 -13.76
C TRP A 128 4.76 23.16 -15.00
N SER A 129 4.49 22.60 -16.20
CA SER A 129 4.49 23.33 -17.46
C SER A 129 3.33 24.33 -17.60
N ASP A 130 2.30 24.27 -16.76
CA ASP A 130 1.20 25.23 -16.75
C ASP A 130 1.65 26.61 -16.27
N ARG A 131 2.71 26.67 -15.46
CA ARG A 131 3.36 27.89 -14.96
C ARG A 131 2.42 28.91 -14.33
N ARG A 132 1.24 28.48 -13.92
CA ARG A 132 0.24 29.33 -13.26
C ARG A 132 -0.69 28.49 -12.41
N LEU A 133 -1.16 29.07 -11.31
CA LEU A 133 -2.25 28.55 -10.49
C LEU A 133 -3.40 29.58 -10.53
N GLU A 134 -4.48 29.22 -11.15
CA GLU A 134 -5.64 30.11 -11.33
C GLU A 134 -6.36 30.39 -10.02
N LYS A 135 -6.97 31.55 -9.85
CA LYS A 135 -7.73 31.91 -8.65
C LYS A 135 -8.84 30.92 -8.31
N ALA A 136 -9.50 30.35 -9.33
CA ALA A 136 -10.51 29.32 -9.14
C ALA A 136 -9.92 28.03 -8.52
N GLN A 137 -8.71 27.63 -8.91
CA GLN A 137 -8.00 26.49 -8.32
C GLN A 137 -7.59 26.77 -6.88
N GLN A 138 -7.09 27.98 -6.59
CA GLN A 138 -6.74 28.40 -5.23
C GLN A 138 -7.98 28.37 -4.30
N ALA A 139 -9.11 28.90 -4.77
CA ALA A 139 -10.37 28.85 -4.03
C ALA A 139 -10.84 27.41 -3.79
N PHE A 140 -10.73 26.53 -4.76
CA PHE A 140 -11.10 25.13 -4.65
C PHE A 140 -10.21 24.41 -3.64
N ILE A 141 -8.89 24.57 -3.69
CA ILE A 141 -7.94 24.02 -2.71
C ILE A 141 -8.33 24.48 -1.29
N SER A 142 -8.57 25.76 -1.11
CA SER A 142 -8.97 26.32 0.19
C SER A 142 -10.30 25.74 0.69
N THR A 143 -11.25 25.51 -0.20
CA THR A 143 -12.55 24.93 0.16
C THR A 143 -12.42 23.46 0.55
N ILE A 144 -11.62 22.66 -0.16
CA ILE A 144 -11.37 21.25 0.21
C ILE A 144 -10.71 21.19 1.60
N SER A 145 -9.74 22.05 1.86
CA SER A 145 -9.10 22.14 3.18
C SER A 145 -10.08 22.55 4.26
N ALA A 146 -10.98 23.48 3.98
CA ALA A 146 -12.03 23.90 4.92
C ALA A 146 -13.05 22.79 5.25
N LEU A 147 -13.20 21.78 4.38
CA LEU A 147 -13.97 20.57 4.68
C LEU A 147 -13.23 19.63 5.66
N GLY A 148 -12.03 19.98 6.10
CA GLY A 148 -11.20 19.16 7.02
C GLY A 148 -10.43 18.06 6.32
N LEU A 149 -10.29 18.08 4.97
CA LEU A 149 -9.46 17.15 4.23
C LEU A 149 -8.01 17.66 4.23
N PRO A 150 -7.02 16.84 4.63
CA PRO A 150 -5.62 17.22 4.55
C PRO A 150 -5.17 17.22 3.08
N VAL A 151 -4.98 18.42 2.53
CA VAL A 151 -4.58 18.63 1.14
C VAL A 151 -3.06 18.74 1.03
N ILE A 152 -2.46 17.98 0.11
CA ILE A 152 -1.04 18.05 -0.26
C ILE A 152 -0.94 18.57 -1.68
N ILE A 153 -0.19 19.67 -1.90
CA ILE A 153 0.02 20.24 -3.24
C ILE A 153 1.18 19.49 -3.91
N VAL A 154 0.92 18.99 -5.11
CA VAL A 154 1.91 18.25 -5.90
C VAL A 154 2.17 18.98 -7.22
N LEU A 155 3.41 19.39 -7.44
CA LEU A 155 3.87 19.85 -8.74
C LEU A 155 4.37 18.65 -9.53
N SER A 156 3.62 18.26 -10.55
CA SER A 156 3.81 17.01 -11.29
C SER A 156 4.55 17.20 -12.61
N GLN A 157 5.11 16.11 -13.14
CA GLN A 157 5.85 16.05 -14.41
C GLN A 157 7.06 17.00 -14.41
N VAL A 158 7.66 17.23 -13.24
CA VAL A 158 8.83 18.12 -13.10
C VAL A 158 10.03 17.49 -13.80
N PRO A 159 10.69 18.17 -14.73
CA PRO A 159 11.90 17.64 -15.34
C PRO A 159 13.03 17.60 -14.31
N VAL A 160 13.53 16.40 -14.06
CA VAL A 160 14.68 16.13 -13.20
C VAL A 160 15.62 15.24 -13.97
N VAL A 161 16.87 15.66 -14.09
CA VAL A 161 17.94 14.90 -14.76
C VAL A 161 18.99 14.49 -13.75
N GLU A 162 19.64 13.36 -13.99
CA GLU A 162 20.80 12.93 -13.19
C GLU A 162 22.08 13.26 -13.93
N ARG A 163 22.93 14.09 -13.31
CA ARG A 163 24.27 14.45 -13.83
C ARG A 163 25.31 14.23 -12.75
N ASN A 164 26.33 13.47 -13.08
CA ASN A 164 27.43 13.19 -12.14
C ASN A 164 26.94 12.62 -10.79
N SER A 165 25.88 11.80 -10.80
CA SER A 165 25.20 11.25 -9.60
C SER A 165 24.51 12.31 -8.72
N GLU A 166 24.27 13.50 -9.25
CA GLU A 166 23.46 14.54 -8.61
C GLU A 166 22.16 14.74 -9.40
N LEU A 167 21.08 14.97 -8.67
CA LEU A 167 19.75 15.22 -9.26
C LEU A 167 19.56 16.73 -9.45
N GLU A 168 19.41 17.15 -10.69
CA GLU A 168 19.15 18.54 -11.06
C GLU A 168 17.67 18.73 -11.42
N VAL A 169 16.96 19.48 -10.59
CA VAL A 169 15.56 19.87 -10.84
C VAL A 169 15.56 21.12 -11.72
N HIS A 170 14.64 21.16 -12.69
CA HIS A 170 14.50 22.30 -13.59
C HIS A 170 14.28 23.62 -12.81
N PRO A 171 15.09 24.69 -13.02
CA PRO A 171 15.03 25.92 -12.22
C PRO A 171 13.63 26.60 -12.24
N ASP A 172 12.97 26.62 -13.38
CA ASP A 172 11.61 27.20 -13.49
C ASP A 172 10.57 26.41 -12.68
N ALA A 173 10.78 25.09 -12.47
CA ALA A 173 9.88 24.30 -11.63
C ALA A 173 10.06 24.65 -10.16
N ILE A 174 11.31 24.89 -9.74
CA ILE A 174 11.63 25.38 -8.37
C ILE A 174 11.01 26.77 -8.18
N ALA A 175 11.20 27.68 -9.15
CA ALA A 175 10.64 29.03 -9.07
C ALA A 175 9.10 29.01 -9.01
N PHE A 176 8.45 28.11 -9.78
CA PHE A 176 7.01 27.99 -9.78
C PHE A 176 6.49 27.38 -8.47
N ALA A 177 7.19 26.39 -7.90
CA ALA A 177 6.89 25.87 -6.56
C ALA A 177 6.95 26.98 -5.51
N GLY A 178 8.02 27.76 -5.50
CA GLY A 178 8.18 28.90 -4.58
C GLY A 178 7.09 29.97 -4.75
N TYR A 179 6.62 30.21 -5.98
CA TYR A 179 5.46 31.08 -6.21
C TYR A 179 4.20 30.48 -5.56
N ILE A 180 3.91 29.19 -5.73
CA ILE A 180 2.73 28.56 -5.13
C ILE A 180 2.82 28.61 -3.59
N GLU A 181 3.99 28.33 -3.02
CA GLU A 181 4.24 28.40 -1.57
C GLU A 181 4.02 29.82 -1.02
N SER A 182 4.40 30.85 -1.80
CA SER A 182 4.19 32.25 -1.41
C SER A 182 2.70 32.64 -1.29
N LEU A 183 1.76 31.86 -1.87
CA LEU A 183 0.34 32.06 -1.74
C LEU A 183 -0.22 31.64 -0.38
N GLN A 184 0.57 30.92 0.42
CA GLN A 184 0.20 30.46 1.77
C GLN A 184 -1.16 29.77 1.83
N LEU A 185 -1.42 28.87 0.87
CA LEU A 185 -2.67 28.12 0.84
C LEU A 185 -2.79 27.22 2.07
N PRO A 186 -4.00 27.02 2.62
CA PRO A 186 -4.23 26.25 3.84
C PRO A 186 -4.11 24.75 3.57
N THR A 187 -2.92 24.28 3.23
CA THR A 187 -2.62 22.89 2.88
C THR A 187 -1.52 22.34 3.78
N PHE A 188 -1.22 21.07 3.67
CA PHE A 188 -0.18 20.42 4.48
C PHE A 188 1.17 21.16 4.36
N GLY A 189 1.86 21.32 5.50
CA GLY A 189 3.17 21.99 5.56
C GLY A 189 3.09 23.48 5.24
N ASP A 190 2.00 24.16 5.60
CA ASP A 190 1.80 25.60 5.39
C ASP A 190 1.95 26.02 3.92
N GLY A 191 1.35 25.25 3.03
CA GLY A 191 1.38 25.51 1.59
C GLY A 191 2.56 24.87 0.86
N LYS A 192 3.35 24.01 1.51
CA LYS A 192 4.49 23.31 0.91
C LYS A 192 4.10 22.56 -0.36
N VAL A 193 4.93 22.68 -1.39
CA VAL A 193 4.76 22.03 -2.70
C VAL A 193 5.72 20.87 -2.84
N PHE A 194 5.18 19.70 -3.19
CA PHE A 194 5.97 18.49 -3.46
C PHE A 194 6.21 18.34 -4.95
N LEU A 195 7.48 18.41 -5.36
CA LEU A 195 7.88 18.27 -6.76
C LEU A 195 7.99 16.79 -7.09
N THR A 196 7.33 16.34 -8.17
CA THR A 196 7.35 14.94 -8.57
C THR A 196 7.54 14.74 -10.06
N ASN A 197 8.26 13.69 -10.41
CA ASN A 197 8.24 13.07 -11.73
C ASN A 197 8.00 11.57 -11.58
N ALA A 198 6.88 11.09 -12.10
CA ALA A 198 6.46 9.70 -11.94
C ALA A 198 6.91 8.77 -13.09
N LEU A 199 7.52 9.33 -14.14
CA LEU A 199 7.92 8.59 -15.33
C LEU A 199 9.32 9.02 -15.77
N SER A 200 10.21 8.05 -15.98
CA SER A 200 11.49 8.30 -16.65
C SER A 200 11.29 8.38 -18.15
N ASP A 201 12.01 9.29 -18.80
CA ASP A 201 12.01 9.43 -20.24
C ASP A 201 13.45 9.53 -20.76
N SER A 202 13.84 8.56 -21.60
CA SER A 202 15.18 8.46 -22.16
C SER A 202 15.49 9.53 -23.24
N PHE A 203 14.46 10.16 -23.82
CA PHE A 203 14.68 11.24 -24.79
C PHE A 203 15.05 12.55 -24.13
N SER A 204 14.49 12.81 -22.97
CA SER A 204 14.77 14.02 -22.16
C SER A 204 15.71 13.77 -21.01
N ASP A 205 16.26 12.55 -20.88
CA ASP A 205 17.10 12.09 -19.77
C ASP A 205 16.50 12.34 -18.39
N THR A 206 15.15 12.38 -18.31
CA THR A 206 14.47 12.61 -17.03
C THR A 206 14.32 11.33 -16.25
N VAL A 207 14.46 11.46 -14.92
CA VAL A 207 14.37 10.36 -13.97
C VAL A 207 13.14 10.49 -13.07
N VAL A 208 12.74 9.37 -12.46
CA VAL A 208 11.69 9.36 -11.42
C VAL A 208 12.19 10.13 -10.20
N TYR A 209 11.34 11.02 -9.65
CA TYR A 209 11.72 11.93 -8.58
C TYR A 209 10.57 12.26 -7.63
N GLY A 210 10.86 12.50 -6.35
CA GLY A 210 9.96 13.08 -5.36
C GLY A 210 8.83 12.18 -4.88
N LEU A 211 8.80 10.89 -5.28
CA LEU A 211 7.72 9.97 -4.90
C LEU A 211 7.80 9.59 -3.42
N GLN A 212 9.01 9.43 -2.89
CA GLN A 212 9.23 9.10 -1.48
C GLN A 212 8.80 10.26 -0.58
N GLU A 213 9.17 11.48 -0.90
CA GLU A 213 8.83 12.69 -0.15
C GLU A 213 7.30 12.91 -0.13
N LEU A 214 6.62 12.71 -1.26
CA LEU A 214 5.16 12.77 -1.32
C LEU A 214 4.52 11.68 -0.48
N LEU A 215 5.05 10.46 -0.54
CA LEU A 215 4.57 9.34 0.27
C LEU A 215 4.77 9.63 1.76
N ASP A 216 5.93 10.17 2.18
CA ASP A 216 6.23 10.54 3.56
C ASP A 216 5.24 11.60 4.08
N ALA A 217 5.00 12.66 3.31
CA ALA A 217 3.99 13.67 3.62
C ALA A 217 2.59 13.05 3.76
N THR A 218 2.26 12.07 2.91
CA THR A 218 0.99 11.35 3.01
C THR A 218 0.89 10.57 4.32
N TYR A 219 1.96 9.90 4.76
CA TYR A 219 1.98 9.20 6.05
C TYR A 219 1.80 10.15 7.26
N GLU A 220 2.27 11.37 7.16
CA GLU A 220 2.12 12.36 8.25
C GLU A 220 0.66 12.73 8.48
N VAL A 221 -0.12 12.91 7.41
CA VAL A 221 -1.53 13.32 7.50
C VAL A 221 -2.48 12.13 7.74
N VAL A 222 -2.07 10.90 7.39
CA VAL A 222 -2.94 9.72 7.47
C VAL A 222 -3.06 9.25 8.92
N PRO A 223 -4.29 9.04 9.44
CA PRO A 223 -4.53 8.49 10.77
C PRO A 223 -3.88 7.11 10.95
N GLY A 224 -3.44 6.80 12.17
CA GLY A 224 -2.77 5.53 12.48
C GLY A 224 -3.53 4.28 12.01
N ALA A 225 -4.86 4.29 12.11
CA ALA A 225 -5.72 3.19 11.68
C ALA A 225 -5.64 2.88 10.16
N ALA A 226 -5.33 3.88 9.32
CA ALA A 226 -5.22 3.72 7.87
C ALA A 226 -3.77 3.53 7.37
N ARG A 227 -2.76 3.70 8.24
CA ARG A 227 -1.33 3.58 7.86
C ARG A 227 -0.95 2.18 7.41
N ASN A 228 -1.52 1.15 8.02
CA ASN A 228 -1.26 -0.24 7.61
C ASN A 228 -1.78 -0.50 6.20
N ALA A 229 -2.96 0.03 5.87
CA ALA A 229 -3.54 -0.06 4.54
C ALA A 229 -2.69 0.70 3.50
N LEU A 230 -2.21 1.91 3.83
CA LEU A 230 -1.27 2.66 2.99
C LEU A 230 0.04 1.91 2.79
N THR A 231 0.58 1.27 3.84
CA THR A 231 1.79 0.44 3.74
C THR A 231 1.59 -0.74 2.79
N ALA A 232 0.44 -1.39 2.84
CA ALA A 232 0.13 -2.48 1.92
C ALA A 232 -0.03 -1.99 0.47
N ALA A 233 -0.65 -0.82 0.28
CA ALA A 233 -0.99 -0.27 -1.03
C ALA A 233 0.23 0.26 -1.79
N GLN A 234 1.16 0.94 -1.12
CA GLN A 234 2.28 1.62 -1.77
C GLN A 234 3.38 0.65 -2.25
N GLY A 235 4.10 1.01 -3.30
CA GLY A 235 5.21 0.24 -3.88
C GLY A 235 6.57 0.94 -3.83
N VAL A 236 6.65 2.16 -3.31
CA VAL A 236 7.85 3.00 -3.30
C VAL A 236 8.76 2.67 -2.12
N ASP A 237 8.21 2.60 -0.90
CA ASP A 237 8.97 2.39 0.33
C ASP A 237 8.96 0.91 0.76
N SER A 238 9.92 0.16 0.25
CA SER A 238 10.13 -1.24 0.63
C SER A 238 10.61 -1.41 2.08
N ARG A 239 11.27 -0.39 2.65
CA ARG A 239 11.75 -0.41 4.04
C ARG A 239 10.59 -0.44 5.03
N ARG A 240 9.57 0.40 4.84
CA ARG A 240 8.35 0.36 5.67
C ARG A 240 7.64 -0.98 5.63
N LYS A 241 7.54 -1.59 4.44
CA LYS A 241 6.97 -2.95 4.32
C LYS A 241 7.79 -3.99 5.08
N LYS A 242 9.12 -3.92 4.98
CA LYS A 242 10.03 -4.80 5.70
C LYS A 242 9.90 -4.64 7.22
N ASP A 243 9.84 -3.40 7.71
CA ASP A 243 9.70 -3.11 9.14
C ASP A 243 8.36 -3.64 9.68
N ALA A 244 7.26 -3.44 8.93
CA ALA A 244 5.95 -4.00 9.26
C ALA A 244 5.95 -5.54 9.27
N ALA A 245 6.57 -6.18 8.28
CA ALA A 245 6.71 -7.63 8.22
C ALA A 245 7.58 -8.17 9.39
N THR A 246 8.66 -7.48 9.73
CA THR A 246 9.54 -7.82 10.86
C THR A 246 8.77 -7.75 12.19
N ALA A 247 7.89 -6.77 12.36
CA ALA A 247 7.04 -6.69 13.55
C ALA A 247 6.08 -7.89 13.64
N VAL A 248 5.50 -8.33 12.53
CA VAL A 248 4.65 -9.53 12.46
C VAL A 248 5.44 -10.78 12.83
N ILE A 249 6.66 -10.94 12.31
CA ILE A 249 7.54 -12.08 12.63
C ILE A 249 7.85 -12.10 14.13
N LYS A 250 8.24 -10.96 14.73
CA LYS A 250 8.51 -10.86 16.16
C LYS A 250 7.29 -11.27 17.00
N GLN A 251 6.09 -10.81 16.64
CA GLN A 251 4.87 -11.22 17.35
C GLN A 251 4.62 -12.72 17.25
N ALA A 252 4.75 -13.30 16.06
CA ALA A 252 4.57 -14.73 15.85
C ALA A 252 5.61 -15.57 16.65
N THR A 253 6.86 -15.09 16.74
CA THR A 253 7.93 -15.73 17.52
C THR A 253 7.61 -15.71 19.03
N VAL A 254 7.10 -14.59 19.56
CA VAL A 254 6.69 -14.51 20.98
C VAL A 254 5.56 -15.49 21.28
N VAL A 255 4.56 -15.60 20.40
CA VAL A 255 3.47 -16.58 20.53
C VAL A 255 4.02 -18.01 20.49
N ALA A 256 4.89 -18.32 19.53
CA ALA A 256 5.53 -19.64 19.42
C ALA A 256 6.34 -20.01 20.66
N SER A 257 7.09 -19.07 21.24
CA SER A 257 7.86 -19.28 22.47
C SER A 257 6.97 -19.62 23.67
N GLY A 258 5.80 -18.98 23.78
CA GLY A 258 4.79 -19.27 24.80
C GLY A 258 4.19 -20.67 24.64
N ILE A 259 3.98 -21.13 23.40
CA ILE A 259 3.49 -22.49 23.10
C ILE A 259 4.53 -23.54 23.44
N GLY A 260 5.80 -23.36 23.08
CA GLY A 260 6.91 -24.29 23.37
C GLY A 260 7.26 -24.41 24.84
N ALA A 261 6.76 -23.55 25.72
CA ALA A 261 6.93 -23.66 27.17
C ALA A 261 5.93 -24.65 27.82
N ILE A 262 4.96 -25.18 27.07
CA ILE A 262 3.98 -26.15 27.55
C ILE A 262 4.53 -27.57 27.31
N PRO A 263 4.83 -28.40 28.35
CA PRO A 263 5.46 -29.71 28.19
C PRO A 263 4.43 -30.77 27.74
N ILE A 264 3.94 -30.68 26.50
CA ILE A 264 3.02 -31.65 25.89
C ILE A 264 3.63 -32.12 24.56
N PRO A 265 4.14 -33.35 24.43
CA PRO A 265 4.97 -33.77 23.27
C PRO A 265 4.29 -33.87 21.93
N VAL A 266 2.97 -33.67 21.82
CA VAL A 266 2.21 -33.77 20.55
C VAL A 266 1.40 -32.49 20.22
N ALA A 267 1.27 -31.58 21.19
CA ALA A 267 0.49 -30.35 21.02
C ALA A 267 1.21 -29.27 20.18
N ASP A 268 2.54 -29.36 20.08
CA ASP A 268 3.38 -28.32 19.48
C ASP A 268 3.04 -28.05 17.99
N ALA A 269 2.90 -29.12 17.19
CA ALA A 269 2.65 -28.98 15.78
C ALA A 269 1.23 -28.41 15.49
N ALA A 270 0.22 -28.86 16.23
CA ALA A 270 -1.16 -28.43 16.05
C ALA A 270 -1.39 -26.96 16.41
N LEU A 271 -0.60 -26.40 17.32
CA LEU A 271 -0.68 -24.99 17.74
C LEU A 271 0.30 -24.10 16.96
N LEU A 272 1.46 -24.62 16.55
CA LEU A 272 2.46 -23.85 15.81
C LEU A 272 2.05 -23.60 14.35
N VAL A 273 1.43 -24.58 13.69
CA VAL A 273 1.00 -24.46 12.28
C VAL A 273 0.01 -23.30 12.08
N PRO A 274 -1.06 -23.13 12.87
CA PRO A 274 -1.94 -21.97 12.73
C PRO A 274 -1.24 -20.62 12.91
N ASN A 275 -0.29 -20.52 13.87
CA ASN A 275 0.49 -19.30 14.10
C ASN A 275 1.38 -18.97 12.90
N GLN A 276 2.04 -19.96 12.30
CA GLN A 276 2.86 -19.78 11.11
C GLN A 276 2.02 -19.39 9.89
N VAL A 277 0.85 -20.01 9.71
CA VAL A 277 -0.08 -19.68 8.64
C VAL A 277 -0.59 -18.25 8.78
N ALA A 278 -0.98 -17.82 9.98
CA ALA A 278 -1.40 -16.46 10.26
C ALA A 278 -0.27 -15.44 10.03
N MET A 279 0.97 -15.77 10.41
CA MET A 279 2.15 -14.94 10.13
C MET A 279 2.35 -14.76 8.62
N MET A 280 2.35 -15.83 7.84
CA MET A 280 2.51 -15.78 6.38
C MET A 280 1.38 -14.98 5.71
N ALA A 281 0.15 -15.17 6.15
CA ALA A 281 -1.02 -14.44 5.65
C ALA A 281 -0.88 -12.93 5.90
N ARG A 282 -0.47 -12.52 7.10
CA ARG A 282 -0.26 -11.11 7.45
C ARG A 282 0.88 -10.48 6.65
N ILE A 283 2.01 -11.17 6.48
CA ILE A 283 3.11 -10.71 5.64
C ILE A 283 2.65 -10.56 4.18
N SER A 284 1.90 -11.53 3.65
CA SER A 284 1.35 -11.46 2.30
C SER A 284 0.43 -10.26 2.10
N ALA A 285 -0.38 -9.94 3.10
CA ALA A 285 -1.25 -8.76 3.10
C ALA A 285 -0.44 -7.44 3.12
N ILE A 286 0.62 -7.35 3.94
CA ILE A 286 1.53 -6.17 3.99
C ILE A 286 2.19 -5.91 2.62
N TYR A 287 2.55 -6.96 1.90
CA TYR A 287 3.11 -6.83 0.55
C TYR A 287 2.06 -6.66 -0.54
N GLY A 288 0.77 -6.66 -0.20
CA GLY A 288 -0.32 -6.47 -1.15
C GLY A 288 -0.43 -7.60 -2.19
N LEU A 289 0.01 -8.81 -1.86
CA LEU A 289 0.04 -9.92 -2.82
C LEU A 289 -1.38 -10.32 -3.25
N PRO A 290 -1.63 -10.56 -4.55
CA PRO A 290 -2.93 -11.00 -5.05
C PRO A 290 -3.34 -12.33 -4.43
N ARG A 291 -4.60 -12.46 -4.00
CA ARG A 291 -5.15 -13.67 -3.37
C ARG A 291 -4.89 -14.95 -4.18
N SER A 292 -4.97 -14.86 -5.53
CA SER A 292 -4.71 -16.00 -6.42
C SER A 292 -3.27 -16.50 -6.36
N LYS A 293 -2.28 -15.59 -6.27
CA LYS A 293 -0.86 -15.95 -6.16
C LYS A 293 -0.53 -16.52 -4.79
N VAL A 294 -1.12 -15.96 -3.73
CA VAL A 294 -0.91 -16.42 -2.36
C VAL A 294 -1.54 -17.79 -2.13
N ARG A 295 -2.70 -18.09 -2.76
CA ARG A 295 -3.32 -19.41 -2.71
C ARG A 295 -2.47 -20.50 -3.36
N ALA A 296 -1.85 -20.22 -4.50
CA ALA A 296 -0.91 -21.15 -5.14
C ALA A 296 0.28 -21.49 -4.24
N LEU A 297 0.73 -20.53 -3.44
CA LEU A 297 1.85 -20.66 -2.51
C LEU A 297 1.46 -21.39 -1.22
N SER A 298 0.23 -21.23 -0.72
CA SER A 298 -0.25 -21.97 0.45
C SER A 298 -0.33 -23.47 0.14
N ILE A 299 -0.75 -23.82 -1.07
CA ILE A 299 -0.77 -25.22 -1.54
C ILE A 299 0.65 -25.77 -1.64
N ALA A 300 1.61 -25.00 -2.16
CA ALA A 300 3.01 -25.42 -2.22
C ALA A 300 3.66 -25.54 -0.85
N SER A 301 3.35 -24.64 0.11
CA SER A 301 3.88 -24.71 1.48
C SER A 301 3.28 -25.86 2.30
N SER A 302 2.02 -26.23 2.06
CA SER A 302 1.40 -27.39 2.72
C SER A 302 2.09 -28.70 2.33
N ALA A 303 2.45 -28.87 1.06
CA ALA A 303 3.22 -30.03 0.60
C ALA A 303 4.62 -30.16 1.26
N ILE A 304 5.17 -29.05 1.74
CA ILE A 304 6.48 -28.98 2.38
C ILE A 304 6.43 -29.29 3.86
N LEU A 305 5.39 -28.83 4.56
CA LEU A 305 5.16 -29.11 5.98
C LEU A 305 4.86 -30.60 6.22
N THR A 306 4.24 -31.28 5.24
CA THR A 306 3.92 -32.71 5.31
C THR A 306 5.05 -33.62 4.81
N GLY A 307 6.02 -33.09 4.03
CA GLY A 307 7.02 -33.87 3.30
C GLY A 307 8.47 -33.80 3.80
N GLY A 308 8.77 -33.23 4.97
CA GLY A 308 10.14 -33.23 5.55
C GLY A 308 10.97 -31.97 5.25
N ALA A 309 11.20 -31.29 6.19
CA ALA A 309 11.20 -29.90 6.58
C ALA A 309 12.37 -28.98 6.23
N THR A 310 13.47 -29.30 5.60
CA THR A 310 14.63 -28.37 5.69
C THR A 310 15.08 -27.69 4.39
N TYR A 311 14.97 -28.32 3.26
CA TYR A 311 15.41 -27.72 1.98
C TYR A 311 14.28 -27.06 1.18
N ALA A 312 13.08 -27.59 1.27
CA ALA A 312 11.92 -27.13 0.51
C ALA A 312 11.34 -25.80 1.05
N GLY A 313 11.39 -25.57 2.36
CA GLY A 313 10.96 -24.28 2.97
C GLY A 313 11.78 -23.08 2.46
N ARG A 314 13.09 -23.26 2.30
CA ARG A 314 13.97 -22.22 1.70
C ARG A 314 13.62 -21.93 0.25
N TYR A 315 13.28 -22.94 -0.53
CA TYR A 315 12.92 -22.77 -1.94
C TYR A 315 11.60 -21.99 -2.12
N VAL A 316 10.60 -22.28 -1.30
CA VAL A 316 9.29 -21.60 -1.36
C VAL A 316 9.39 -20.14 -0.95
N VAL A 317 10.10 -19.84 0.14
CA VAL A 317 10.33 -18.44 0.56
C VAL A 317 11.09 -17.67 -0.54
N THR A 318 12.07 -18.30 -1.19
CA THR A 318 12.80 -17.68 -2.29
C THR A 318 11.90 -17.41 -3.51
N GLN A 319 10.94 -18.29 -3.81
CA GLN A 319 9.98 -18.09 -4.89
C GLN A 319 8.95 -17.01 -4.54
N LEU A 320 8.49 -16.92 -3.28
CA LEU A 320 7.64 -15.84 -2.78
C LEU A 320 8.27 -14.47 -3.00
N LEU A 321 9.55 -14.37 -2.71
CA LEU A 321 10.30 -13.12 -2.81
C LEU A 321 10.58 -12.69 -4.25
N ARG A 322 10.65 -13.62 -5.20
CA ARG A 322 10.74 -13.31 -6.65
C ARG A 322 9.45 -12.74 -7.23
N LEU A 323 8.31 -12.92 -6.55
CA LEU A 323 7.02 -12.40 -6.99
C LEU A 323 6.74 -10.95 -6.53
N VAL A 324 7.60 -10.41 -5.65
CA VAL A 324 7.51 -9.02 -5.18
C VAL A 324 8.28 -8.13 -6.15
N PRO A 325 7.67 -7.11 -6.78
CA PRO A 325 8.39 -6.14 -7.59
C PRO A 325 9.53 -5.49 -6.77
N GLY A 326 10.77 -5.56 -7.24
CA GLY A 326 11.96 -5.10 -6.50
C GLY A 326 12.55 -6.11 -5.50
N GLY A 327 12.00 -7.33 -5.39
CA GLY A 327 12.34 -8.31 -4.35
C GLY A 327 13.69 -9.02 -4.48
N ILE A 328 14.47 -8.77 -5.54
CA ILE A 328 15.72 -9.51 -5.79
C ILE A 328 16.81 -9.18 -4.73
N ILE A 329 16.81 -7.97 -4.17
CA ILE A 329 17.84 -7.54 -3.19
C ILE A 329 17.41 -7.84 -1.74
N THR A 330 16.12 -7.90 -1.46
CA THR A 330 15.58 -8.16 -0.11
C THR A 330 15.40 -9.65 0.19
N GLY A 331 15.45 -10.52 -0.83
CA GLY A 331 15.22 -11.96 -0.72
C GLY A 331 16.13 -12.69 0.28
N SER A 332 17.39 -12.30 0.38
CA SER A 332 18.35 -12.95 1.29
C SER A 332 18.10 -12.63 2.77
N VAL A 333 17.62 -11.42 3.08
CA VAL A 333 17.42 -10.98 4.47
C VAL A 333 16.11 -11.50 5.05
N ILE A 334 15.02 -11.51 4.26
CA ILE A 334 13.74 -12.09 4.71
C ILE A 334 13.85 -13.62 4.79
N SER A 335 14.52 -14.28 3.84
CA SER A 335 14.73 -15.74 3.91
C SER A 335 15.61 -16.16 5.12
N SER A 336 16.59 -15.37 5.52
CA SER A 336 17.37 -15.64 6.72
C SER A 336 16.55 -15.41 8.01
N ALA A 337 15.71 -14.40 8.07
CA ALA A 337 14.85 -14.13 9.24
C ALA A 337 13.74 -15.18 9.41
N VAL A 338 13.10 -15.60 8.30
CA VAL A 338 12.09 -16.67 8.31
C VAL A 338 12.74 -18.03 8.55
N ALA A 339 13.93 -18.31 8.00
CA ALA A 339 14.67 -19.52 8.26
C ALA A 339 15.18 -19.57 9.70
N ALA A 340 15.62 -18.44 10.29
CA ALA A 340 16.00 -18.36 11.69
C ALA A 340 14.82 -18.60 12.64
N SER A 341 13.64 -18.03 12.34
CA SER A 341 12.42 -18.25 13.12
C SER A 341 11.92 -19.70 13.02
N LEU A 342 12.01 -20.32 11.84
CA LEU A 342 11.70 -21.75 11.66
C LEU A 342 12.72 -22.66 12.34
N THR A 343 14.00 -22.27 12.39
CA THR A 343 15.07 -23.05 13.03
C THR A 343 15.07 -22.89 14.56
N GLN A 344 14.59 -21.77 15.09
CA GLN A 344 14.43 -21.57 16.54
C GLN A 344 13.11 -22.16 17.09
N ALA A 345 12.17 -22.50 16.21
CA ALA A 345 10.89 -23.10 16.57
C ALA A 345 10.92 -24.65 16.52
N ILE A 346 12.05 -25.24 16.10
CA ILE A 346 12.35 -26.69 16.16
C ILE A 346 13.39 -26.95 17.25
#